data_6ea6eb19723e705b97b784804eee10e7
#
_entry.id   6ea6eb19723e705b97b784804eee10e7
#
_cell.length_a   1.000
_cell.length_b   1.000
_cell.length_c   1.000
_cell.angle_alpha   90.00
_cell.angle_beta   90.00
_cell.angle_gamma   90.00
#
_symmetry.space_group_name_H-M   'P 1'
#
loop_
_entity.id
_entity.type
_entity.pdbx_description
1 polymer ?
#
loop_
_entity_poly.entity_id
_entity_poly.type
_entity_poly.pdbx_seq_one_letter_code
_entity_poly.pdbx_strand_id
1 'polypeptide(L)'
;MIEIKELTFIYDTQPSPALDNINLSIQPGEYVAVIGPNGGGKTTLIRQLNALLTPTHGEVWIDGLHTGNVKNRKEIRRLVGMIFQNPDNQIVGMTVEEDVAFGPGNLGLPPAEIRRRVESALAAVGLSELGKRMPHTLSGGQKQRLALAGLLAMDPKIIVLDEPTAALDTAGQAEVFRQIEHLHQQGLTIIFVTQDMEEAARADRVLVVHQGRLVADASPAQVLTRVEWLQGLGLAPPRLVQLMHRLRESGFDTETDVFDVERACQQIGALVSGPRLMVTDRKPREV
;
A
#
# COMPACT_ATOMS: atom_id res chain seq x y z
N MET A 1 12.53 7.21 -9.70
CA MET A 1 12.18 8.35 -8.83
C MET A 1 10.82 8.91 -9.24
N ILE A 2 9.97 9.25 -8.27
CA ILE A 2 8.70 9.96 -8.49
C ILE A 2 8.84 11.35 -7.92
N GLU A 3 8.43 12.37 -8.67
CA GLU A 3 8.36 13.74 -8.21
C GLU A 3 6.99 14.33 -8.51
N ILE A 4 6.36 14.93 -7.52
CA ILE A 4 5.06 15.60 -7.60
C ILE A 4 5.26 17.03 -7.10
N LYS A 5 4.88 18.01 -7.93
CA LYS A 5 5.01 19.43 -7.62
C LYS A 5 3.66 20.12 -7.77
N GLU A 6 3.16 20.69 -6.69
CA GLU A 6 1.93 21.50 -6.63
C GLU A 6 0.71 20.80 -7.29
N LEU A 7 0.63 19.46 -7.16
CA LEU A 7 -0.40 18.67 -7.82
C LEU A 7 -1.79 19.04 -7.30
N THR A 8 -2.62 19.54 -8.20
CA THR A 8 -4.06 19.73 -7.98
C THR A 8 -4.81 18.97 -9.06
N PHE A 9 -5.84 18.23 -8.66
CA PHE A 9 -6.70 17.48 -9.58
C PHE A 9 -8.17 17.66 -9.24
N ILE A 10 -8.95 18.03 -10.26
CA ILE A 10 -10.40 18.26 -10.18
C ILE A 10 -11.08 17.33 -11.19
N TYR A 11 -12.04 16.54 -10.72
CA TYR A 11 -12.91 15.76 -11.62
C TYR A 11 -13.93 16.68 -12.30
N ASP A 12 -14.21 16.46 -13.58
CA ASP A 12 -15.18 17.26 -14.34
C ASP A 12 -16.59 17.31 -13.71
N THR A 13 -16.91 16.29 -12.91
CA THR A 13 -18.20 16.14 -12.22
C THR A 13 -18.26 16.77 -10.83
N GLN A 14 -17.14 17.32 -10.33
CA GLN A 14 -17.05 17.84 -8.95
C GLN A 14 -16.42 19.23 -8.94
N PRO A 15 -17.02 20.22 -8.23
CA PRO A 15 -16.48 21.58 -8.18
C PRO A 15 -15.25 21.71 -7.24
N SER A 16 -15.07 20.79 -6.31
CA SER A 16 -13.94 20.80 -5.36
C SER A 16 -12.80 19.91 -5.80
N PRO A 17 -11.55 20.28 -5.53
CA PRO A 17 -10.41 19.45 -5.88
C PRO A 17 -10.41 18.12 -5.09
N ALA A 18 -10.17 17.02 -5.82
CA ALA A 18 -9.94 15.71 -5.23
C ALA A 18 -8.49 15.57 -4.70
N LEU A 19 -7.57 16.36 -5.26
CA LEU A 19 -6.22 16.58 -4.76
C LEU A 19 -5.93 18.08 -4.80
N ASP A 20 -5.34 18.62 -3.75
CA ASP A 20 -5.10 20.04 -3.57
C ASP A 20 -3.65 20.30 -3.11
N ASN A 21 -2.85 20.86 -4.02
CA ASN A 21 -1.47 21.31 -3.80
C ASN A 21 -0.57 20.25 -3.15
N ILE A 22 -0.55 19.02 -3.67
CA ILE A 22 0.32 17.95 -3.15
C ILE A 22 1.74 18.13 -3.69
N ASN A 23 2.72 18.12 -2.78
CA ASN A 23 4.14 18.06 -3.06
C ASN A 23 4.71 16.79 -2.43
N LEU A 24 5.37 15.93 -3.22
CA LEU A 24 5.85 14.63 -2.79
C LEU A 24 7.02 14.17 -3.65
N SER A 25 8.00 13.55 -3.03
CA SER A 25 9.09 12.85 -3.72
C SER A 25 9.21 11.43 -3.15
N ILE A 26 9.28 10.41 -4.02
CA ILE A 26 9.52 9.02 -3.63
C ILE A 26 10.77 8.54 -4.37
N GLN A 27 11.73 8.03 -3.59
CA GLN A 27 13.00 7.56 -4.13
C GLN A 27 12.89 6.10 -4.62
N PRO A 28 13.77 5.67 -5.54
CA PRO A 28 13.84 4.25 -5.92
C PRO A 28 14.10 3.36 -4.69
N GLY A 29 13.38 2.25 -4.62
CA GLY A 29 13.51 1.27 -3.54
C GLY A 29 12.77 1.63 -2.26
N GLU A 30 12.03 2.73 -2.16
CA GLU A 30 11.19 3.02 -0.99
C GLU A 30 9.96 2.10 -0.91
N TYR A 31 9.57 1.73 0.32
CA TYR A 31 8.33 1.02 0.63
C TYR A 31 7.36 1.97 1.34
N VAL A 32 6.35 2.43 0.63
CA VAL A 32 5.50 3.55 1.04
C VAL A 32 4.05 3.11 1.20
N ALA A 33 3.48 3.32 2.37
CA ALA A 33 2.04 3.20 2.62
C ALA A 33 1.33 4.53 2.44
N VAL A 34 0.19 4.52 1.75
CA VAL A 34 -0.71 5.67 1.60
C VAL A 34 -1.99 5.38 2.37
N ILE A 35 -2.21 6.09 3.46
CA ILE A 35 -3.39 5.95 4.33
C ILE A 35 -4.26 7.20 4.31
N GLY A 36 -5.47 7.08 4.84
CA GLY A 36 -6.43 8.19 4.94
C GLY A 36 -7.87 7.69 4.87
N PRO A 37 -8.85 8.51 5.23
CA PRO A 37 -10.26 8.14 5.18
C PRO A 37 -10.75 7.88 3.75
N ASN A 38 -11.93 7.24 3.64
CA ASN A 38 -12.61 7.07 2.36
C ASN A 38 -12.93 8.43 1.75
N GLY A 39 -12.73 8.56 0.43
CA GLY A 39 -12.88 9.85 -0.25
C GLY A 39 -11.75 10.86 0.01
N GLY A 40 -10.71 10.51 0.78
CA GLY A 40 -9.60 11.42 1.09
C GLY A 40 -8.68 11.77 -0.07
N GLY A 41 -8.78 11.08 -1.23
CA GLY A 41 -7.96 11.35 -2.43
C GLY A 41 -6.89 10.30 -2.73
N LYS A 42 -6.76 9.22 -1.93
CA LYS A 42 -5.72 8.18 -2.06
C LYS A 42 -5.67 7.54 -3.46
N THR A 43 -6.78 6.96 -3.90
CA THR A 43 -6.89 6.33 -5.24
C THR A 43 -6.65 7.35 -6.35
N THR A 44 -7.08 8.60 -6.18
CA THR A 44 -6.82 9.67 -7.15
C THR A 44 -5.33 9.98 -7.23
N LEU A 45 -4.62 10.03 -6.09
CA LEU A 45 -3.19 10.26 -6.03
C LEU A 45 -2.42 9.17 -6.75
N ILE A 46 -2.67 7.90 -6.43
CA ILE A 46 -1.91 6.80 -7.06
C ILE A 46 -2.19 6.66 -8.56
N ARG A 47 -3.37 7.05 -9.04
CA ARG A 47 -3.70 7.07 -10.48
C ARG A 47 -2.94 8.14 -11.27
N GLN A 48 -2.38 9.16 -10.61
CA GLN A 48 -1.48 10.12 -11.25
C GLN A 48 -0.13 9.47 -11.58
N LEU A 49 0.31 8.50 -10.76
CA LEU A 49 1.64 7.89 -10.85
C LEU A 49 1.83 7.04 -12.10
N ASN A 50 0.76 6.46 -12.67
CA ASN A 50 0.84 5.68 -13.91
C ASN A 50 0.19 6.39 -15.12
N ALA A 51 -0.02 7.70 -15.01
CA ALA A 51 -0.66 8.53 -16.03
C ALA A 51 -2.04 8.01 -16.49
N LEU A 52 -2.81 7.40 -15.58
CA LEU A 52 -4.26 7.15 -15.77
C LEU A 52 -5.05 8.44 -15.60
N LEU A 53 -4.64 9.26 -14.64
CA LEU A 53 -5.09 10.64 -14.48
C LEU A 53 -3.91 11.56 -14.73
N THR A 54 -4.19 12.77 -15.20
CA THR A 54 -3.18 13.82 -15.38
C THR A 54 -3.59 15.03 -14.55
N PRO A 55 -2.63 15.75 -13.93
CA PRO A 55 -2.93 16.92 -13.13
C PRO A 55 -3.79 17.96 -13.85
N THR A 56 -4.70 18.62 -13.13
CA THR A 56 -5.37 19.84 -13.59
C THR A 56 -4.39 21.01 -13.48
N HIS A 57 -3.62 21.07 -12.39
CA HIS A 57 -2.50 22.01 -12.16
C HIS A 57 -1.33 21.26 -11.50
N GLY A 58 -0.14 21.84 -11.65
CA GLY A 58 1.10 21.23 -11.15
C GLY A 58 1.60 20.13 -12.07
N GLU A 59 2.58 19.37 -11.60
CA GLU A 59 3.33 18.41 -12.40
C GLU A 59 3.56 17.10 -11.66
N VAL A 60 3.55 15.99 -12.41
CA VAL A 60 3.98 14.67 -11.94
C VAL A 60 5.00 14.09 -12.90
N TRP A 61 6.14 13.69 -12.35
CA TRP A 61 7.27 13.13 -13.08
C TRP A 61 7.59 11.73 -12.57
N ILE A 62 7.77 10.79 -13.49
CA ILE A 62 8.12 9.39 -13.23
C ILE A 62 9.42 9.09 -13.96
N ASP A 63 10.49 8.88 -13.22
CA ASP A 63 11.83 8.60 -13.77
C ASP A 63 12.25 9.61 -14.86
N GLY A 64 11.95 10.90 -14.65
CA GLY A 64 12.21 11.99 -15.59
C GLY A 64 11.17 12.13 -16.73
N LEU A 65 10.13 11.33 -16.75
CA LEU A 65 9.05 11.38 -17.74
C LEU A 65 7.83 12.13 -17.19
N HIS A 66 7.44 13.23 -17.82
CA HIS A 66 6.26 14.01 -17.42
C HIS A 66 4.96 13.29 -17.80
N THR A 67 4.05 13.09 -16.83
CA THR A 67 2.79 12.32 -17.02
C THR A 67 1.78 13.02 -17.93
N GLY A 68 1.81 14.35 -18.01
CA GLY A 68 0.97 15.15 -18.91
C GLY A 68 1.35 14.99 -20.39
N ASN A 69 2.54 14.50 -20.70
CA ASN A 69 2.94 14.26 -22.09
C ASN A 69 2.42 12.90 -22.58
N VAL A 70 1.48 12.90 -23.51
CA VAL A 70 0.86 11.70 -24.07
C VAL A 70 1.87 10.70 -24.63
N LYS A 71 2.98 11.18 -25.19
CA LYS A 71 4.05 10.33 -25.75
C LYS A 71 4.76 9.50 -24.68
N ASN A 72 4.79 9.96 -23.44
CA ASN A 72 5.44 9.27 -22.33
C ASN A 72 4.55 8.19 -21.70
N ARG A 73 3.23 8.21 -21.92
CA ARG A 73 2.26 7.34 -21.22
C ARG A 73 2.59 5.85 -21.35
N LYS A 74 3.00 5.39 -22.53
CA LYS A 74 3.34 3.98 -22.74
C LYS A 74 4.53 3.56 -21.89
N GLU A 75 5.57 4.40 -21.86
CA GLU A 75 6.78 4.13 -21.07
C GLU A 75 6.52 4.26 -19.56
N ILE A 76 5.76 5.27 -19.13
CA ILE A 76 5.36 5.40 -17.72
C ILE A 76 4.61 4.15 -17.25
N ARG A 77 3.65 3.64 -18.04
CA ARG A 77 2.89 2.42 -17.69
C ARG A 77 3.72 1.16 -17.74
N ARG A 78 4.82 1.14 -18.46
CA ARG A 78 5.82 0.07 -18.41
C ARG A 78 6.63 0.14 -17.11
N LEU A 79 7.00 1.35 -16.68
CA LEU A 79 7.78 1.58 -15.45
C LEU A 79 6.95 1.39 -14.19
N VAL A 80 5.68 1.81 -14.23
CA VAL A 80 4.77 1.79 -13.07
C VAL A 80 3.66 0.79 -13.31
N GLY A 81 3.81 -0.39 -12.75
CA GLY A 81 2.74 -1.37 -12.69
C GLY A 81 1.74 -1.05 -11.59
N MET A 82 0.44 -1.22 -11.88
CA MET A 82 -0.62 -0.91 -10.93
C MET A 82 -1.59 -2.09 -10.79
N ILE A 83 -1.93 -2.43 -9.55
CA ILE A 83 -3.01 -3.36 -9.21
C ILE A 83 -4.13 -2.56 -8.55
N PHE A 84 -5.36 -2.73 -9.05
CA PHE A 84 -6.57 -2.10 -8.50
C PHE A 84 -7.21 -2.98 -7.43
N GLN A 85 -8.08 -2.39 -6.63
CA GLN A 85 -8.75 -3.01 -5.49
C GLN A 85 -9.46 -4.33 -5.84
N ASN A 86 -10.06 -4.45 -7.02
CA ASN A 86 -10.72 -5.68 -7.46
C ASN A 86 -9.89 -6.36 -8.56
N PRO A 87 -9.20 -7.50 -8.26
CA PRO A 87 -8.38 -8.21 -9.23
C PRO A 87 -9.20 -8.80 -10.39
N ASP A 88 -10.48 -9.15 -10.18
CA ASP A 88 -11.32 -9.70 -11.25
C ASP A 88 -11.48 -8.74 -12.44
N ASN A 89 -11.42 -7.44 -12.21
CA ASN A 89 -11.52 -6.42 -13.27
C ASN A 89 -10.23 -6.30 -14.13
N GLN A 90 -9.15 -6.97 -13.73
CA GLN A 90 -7.87 -6.91 -14.41
C GLN A 90 -7.54 -8.21 -15.17
N ILE A 91 -8.21 -9.31 -14.82
CA ILE A 91 -8.01 -10.63 -15.41
C ILE A 91 -8.68 -10.66 -16.79
N VAL A 92 -7.88 -10.94 -17.83
CA VAL A 92 -8.33 -10.99 -19.24
C VAL A 92 -8.02 -12.31 -19.93
N GLY A 93 -7.07 -13.11 -19.41
CA GLY A 93 -6.68 -14.40 -19.95
C GLY A 93 -7.70 -15.50 -19.71
N MET A 94 -7.77 -16.48 -20.61
CA MET A 94 -8.59 -17.68 -20.41
C MET A 94 -7.91 -18.67 -19.46
N THR A 95 -6.60 -18.67 -19.41
CA THR A 95 -5.78 -19.41 -18.45
C THR A 95 -4.87 -18.45 -17.66
N VAL A 96 -4.35 -18.94 -16.52
CA VAL A 96 -3.42 -18.18 -15.67
C VAL A 96 -2.17 -17.77 -16.46
N GLU A 97 -1.59 -18.67 -17.26
CA GLU A 97 -0.39 -18.36 -18.04
C GLU A 97 -0.68 -17.37 -19.18
N GLU A 98 -1.86 -17.44 -19.81
CA GLU A 98 -2.28 -16.47 -20.84
C GLU A 98 -2.50 -15.09 -20.24
N ASP A 99 -3.07 -15.00 -19.04
CA ASP A 99 -3.27 -13.74 -18.33
C ASP A 99 -1.94 -13.05 -18.03
N VAL A 100 -0.98 -13.80 -17.48
CA VAL A 100 0.38 -13.28 -17.21
C VAL A 100 1.12 -12.91 -18.49
N ALA A 101 0.88 -13.62 -19.60
CA ALA A 101 1.50 -13.34 -20.91
C ALA A 101 0.95 -12.07 -21.58
N PHE A 102 -0.24 -11.61 -21.18
CA PHE A 102 -0.94 -10.51 -21.84
C PHE A 102 -0.12 -9.20 -21.83
N GLY A 103 0.44 -8.81 -20.68
CA GLY A 103 1.27 -7.62 -20.57
C GLY A 103 2.53 -7.66 -21.44
N PRO A 104 3.40 -8.67 -21.31
CA PRO A 104 4.57 -8.87 -22.16
C PRO A 104 4.24 -8.95 -23.65
N GLY A 105 3.10 -9.58 -24.00
CA GLY A 105 2.61 -9.63 -25.38
C GLY A 105 2.32 -8.24 -25.94
N ASN A 106 1.66 -7.38 -25.19
CA ASN A 106 1.38 -5.99 -25.56
C ASN A 106 2.64 -5.11 -25.68
N LEU A 107 3.73 -5.51 -25.01
CA LEU A 107 5.03 -4.86 -25.16
C LEU A 107 5.73 -5.29 -26.47
N GLY A 108 5.22 -6.31 -27.16
CA GLY A 108 5.80 -6.84 -28.41
C GLY A 108 7.06 -7.66 -28.18
N LEU A 109 7.20 -8.31 -27.02
CA LEU A 109 8.35 -9.13 -26.70
C LEU A 109 8.37 -10.43 -27.56
N PRO A 110 9.54 -11.01 -27.86
CA PRO A 110 9.63 -12.29 -28.55
C PRO A 110 8.97 -13.42 -27.74
N PRO A 111 8.36 -14.43 -28.38
CA PRO A 111 7.66 -15.53 -27.70
C PRO A 111 8.49 -16.27 -26.65
N ALA A 112 9.78 -16.47 -26.90
CA ALA A 112 10.69 -17.13 -25.96
C ALA A 112 10.88 -16.29 -24.68
N GLU A 113 10.99 -14.96 -24.82
CA GLU A 113 11.12 -14.04 -23.69
C GLU A 113 9.80 -13.94 -22.90
N ILE A 114 8.65 -13.91 -23.58
CA ILE A 114 7.33 -13.95 -22.94
C ILE A 114 7.23 -15.20 -22.07
N ARG A 115 7.53 -16.37 -22.60
CA ARG A 115 7.48 -17.63 -21.86
C ARG A 115 8.38 -17.60 -20.62
N ARG A 116 9.62 -17.16 -20.77
CA ARG A 116 10.57 -17.04 -19.66
C ARG A 116 10.04 -16.12 -18.53
N ARG A 117 9.46 -14.96 -18.91
CA ARG A 117 8.89 -14.01 -17.96
C ARG A 117 7.66 -14.56 -17.27
N VAL A 118 6.78 -15.26 -17.99
CA VAL A 118 5.59 -15.91 -17.41
C VAL A 118 5.99 -16.97 -16.39
N GLU A 119 6.93 -17.87 -16.75
CA GLU A 119 7.42 -18.91 -15.84
C GLU A 119 8.04 -18.30 -14.58
N SER A 120 8.90 -17.29 -14.73
CA SER A 120 9.53 -16.56 -13.61
C SER A 120 8.51 -15.86 -12.73
N ALA A 121 7.53 -15.16 -13.31
CA ALA A 121 6.51 -14.43 -12.56
C ALA A 121 5.58 -15.37 -11.79
N LEU A 122 5.14 -16.48 -12.43
CA LEU A 122 4.32 -17.49 -11.73
C LEU A 122 5.07 -18.16 -10.58
N ALA A 123 6.36 -18.43 -10.77
CA ALA A 123 7.21 -18.97 -9.70
C ALA A 123 7.35 -17.99 -8.54
N ALA A 124 7.58 -16.72 -8.83
CA ALA A 124 7.73 -15.66 -7.82
C ALA A 124 6.51 -15.52 -6.90
N VAL A 125 5.29 -15.78 -7.41
CA VAL A 125 4.05 -15.68 -6.63
C VAL A 125 3.47 -17.04 -6.20
N GLY A 126 4.20 -18.15 -6.42
CA GLY A 126 3.77 -19.49 -6.02
C GLY A 126 2.55 -20.02 -6.78
N LEU A 127 2.44 -19.72 -8.09
CA LEU A 127 1.34 -20.15 -8.95
C LEU A 127 1.79 -21.07 -10.11
N SER A 128 3.03 -21.56 -10.13
CA SER A 128 3.58 -22.38 -11.21
C SER A 128 2.70 -23.57 -11.62
N GLU A 129 2.15 -24.30 -10.64
CA GLU A 129 1.31 -25.47 -10.88
C GLU A 129 -0.10 -25.12 -11.38
N LEU A 130 -0.46 -23.85 -11.36
CA LEU A 130 -1.80 -23.37 -11.73
C LEU A 130 -1.85 -22.75 -13.13
N GLY A 131 -0.74 -22.71 -13.87
CA GLY A 131 -0.61 -22.02 -15.14
C GLY A 131 -1.71 -22.31 -16.17
N LYS A 132 -2.15 -23.58 -16.25
CA LYS A 132 -3.22 -24.02 -17.17
C LYS A 132 -4.63 -23.92 -16.60
N ARG A 133 -4.80 -23.49 -15.33
CA ARG A 133 -6.13 -23.31 -14.75
C ARG A 133 -6.82 -22.05 -15.29
N MET A 134 -8.14 -22.10 -15.29
CA MET A 134 -8.97 -20.94 -15.61
C MET A 134 -9.00 -19.99 -14.40
N PRO A 135 -8.77 -18.67 -14.56
CA PRO A 135 -8.68 -17.72 -13.46
C PRO A 135 -9.92 -17.67 -12.54
N HIS A 136 -11.13 -17.91 -13.08
CA HIS A 136 -12.34 -17.93 -12.28
C HIS A 136 -12.42 -19.08 -11.27
N THR A 137 -11.57 -20.12 -11.40
CA THR A 137 -11.48 -21.24 -10.44
C THR A 137 -10.52 -20.97 -9.29
N LEU A 138 -9.84 -19.84 -9.29
CA LEU A 138 -8.89 -19.44 -8.28
C LEU A 138 -9.60 -18.82 -7.06
N SER A 139 -9.00 -19.00 -5.87
CA SER A 139 -9.41 -18.26 -4.67
C SER A 139 -9.08 -16.77 -4.80
N GLY A 140 -9.67 -15.91 -3.96
CA GLY A 140 -9.39 -14.47 -3.96
C GLY A 140 -7.91 -14.15 -3.81
N GLY A 141 -7.21 -14.81 -2.87
CA GLY A 141 -5.76 -14.64 -2.71
C GLY A 141 -4.94 -15.15 -3.91
N GLN A 142 -5.39 -16.23 -4.58
CA GLN A 142 -4.74 -16.68 -5.80
C GLN A 142 -4.95 -15.70 -6.96
N LYS A 143 -6.14 -15.09 -7.08
CA LYS A 143 -6.40 -14.04 -8.09
C LYS A 143 -5.56 -12.79 -7.85
N GLN A 144 -5.38 -12.40 -6.59
CA GLN A 144 -4.50 -11.27 -6.25
C GLN A 144 -3.04 -11.58 -6.62
N ARG A 145 -2.56 -12.79 -6.34
CA ARG A 145 -1.23 -13.23 -6.75
C ARG A 145 -1.10 -13.35 -8.28
N LEU A 146 -2.17 -13.72 -8.99
CA LEU A 146 -2.21 -13.71 -10.45
C LEU A 146 -2.04 -12.29 -11.00
N ALA A 147 -2.77 -11.30 -10.47
CA ALA A 147 -2.61 -9.90 -10.85
C ALA A 147 -1.16 -9.42 -10.61
N LEU A 148 -0.56 -9.82 -9.48
CA LEU A 148 0.84 -9.52 -9.17
C LEU A 148 1.80 -10.18 -10.18
N ALA A 149 1.57 -11.45 -10.56
CA ALA A 149 2.37 -12.14 -11.58
C ALA A 149 2.30 -11.45 -12.94
N GLY A 150 1.09 -11.05 -13.39
CA GLY A 150 0.92 -10.33 -14.65
C GLY A 150 1.68 -8.99 -14.67
N LEU A 151 1.72 -8.32 -13.53
CA LEU A 151 2.49 -7.10 -13.36
C LEU A 151 3.99 -7.36 -13.38
N LEU A 152 4.49 -8.36 -12.64
CA LEU A 152 5.90 -8.73 -12.59
C LEU A 152 6.46 -9.17 -13.95
N ALA A 153 5.65 -9.85 -14.75
CA ALA A 153 6.05 -10.26 -16.11
C ALA A 153 6.37 -9.06 -17.03
N MET A 154 5.84 -7.88 -16.72
CA MET A 154 6.17 -6.63 -17.42
C MET A 154 7.51 -6.03 -17.00
N ASP A 155 8.11 -6.50 -15.90
CA ASP A 155 9.38 -6.02 -15.35
C ASP A 155 9.33 -4.53 -14.97
N PRO A 156 8.39 -4.12 -14.09
CA PRO A 156 8.25 -2.73 -13.68
C PRO A 156 9.35 -2.34 -12.67
N LYS A 157 9.64 -1.03 -12.58
CA LYS A 157 10.51 -0.47 -11.53
C LYS A 157 9.73 -0.07 -10.27
N ILE A 158 8.45 0.23 -10.43
CA ILE A 158 7.57 0.73 -9.40
C ILE A 158 6.28 -0.09 -9.42
N ILE A 159 5.85 -0.55 -8.27
CA ILE A 159 4.60 -1.27 -8.06
C ILE A 159 3.67 -0.40 -7.23
N VAL A 160 2.47 -0.16 -7.72
CA VAL A 160 1.42 0.59 -7.04
C VAL A 160 0.24 -0.35 -6.80
N LEU A 161 -0.21 -0.45 -5.54
CA LEU A 161 -1.25 -1.37 -5.11
C LEU A 161 -2.39 -0.57 -4.45
N ASP A 162 -3.61 -0.70 -4.96
CA ASP A 162 -4.80 -0.06 -4.39
C ASP A 162 -5.57 -1.08 -3.55
N GLU A 163 -5.40 -1.03 -2.22
CA GLU A 163 -6.04 -1.93 -1.23
C GLU A 163 -5.88 -3.43 -1.59
N PRO A 164 -4.65 -3.94 -1.72
CA PRO A 164 -4.38 -5.26 -2.31
C PRO A 164 -4.93 -6.44 -1.52
N THR A 165 -5.39 -6.23 -0.29
CA THR A 165 -5.80 -7.28 0.65
C THR A 165 -7.25 -7.14 1.13
N ALA A 166 -7.98 -6.10 0.70
CA ALA A 166 -9.30 -5.74 1.21
C ALA A 166 -10.37 -6.87 1.09
N ALA A 167 -10.22 -7.78 0.12
CA ALA A 167 -11.14 -8.88 -0.11
C ALA A 167 -10.60 -10.25 0.34
N LEU A 168 -9.52 -10.28 1.13
CA LEU A 168 -8.83 -11.50 1.53
C LEU A 168 -9.04 -11.84 3.00
N ASP A 169 -9.02 -13.12 3.32
CA ASP A 169 -8.90 -13.60 4.68
C ASP A 169 -7.48 -13.34 5.26
N THR A 170 -7.33 -13.49 6.56
CA THR A 170 -6.05 -13.19 7.24
C THR A 170 -4.87 -13.99 6.68
N ALA A 171 -5.08 -15.24 6.26
CA ALA A 171 -4.02 -16.06 5.67
C ALA A 171 -3.62 -15.55 4.29
N GLY A 172 -4.61 -15.17 3.46
CA GLY A 172 -4.38 -14.56 2.14
C GLY A 172 -3.69 -13.20 2.23
N GLN A 173 -4.08 -12.37 3.21
CA GLN A 173 -3.41 -11.09 3.48
C GLN A 173 -1.93 -11.30 3.81
N ALA A 174 -1.62 -12.19 4.75
CA ALA A 174 -0.24 -12.49 5.13
C ALA A 174 0.60 -13.02 3.96
N GLU A 175 0.01 -13.83 3.08
CA GLU A 175 0.69 -14.36 1.89
C GLU A 175 1.01 -13.26 0.88
N VAL A 176 0.04 -12.38 0.57
CA VAL A 176 0.22 -11.26 -0.37
C VAL A 176 1.29 -10.30 0.15
N PHE A 177 1.25 -9.94 1.45
CA PHE A 177 2.27 -9.04 2.03
C PHE A 177 3.66 -9.68 2.04
N ARG A 178 3.80 -10.97 2.31
CA ARG A 178 5.10 -11.66 2.17
C ARG A 178 5.68 -11.52 0.76
N GLN A 179 4.84 -11.64 -0.29
CA GLN A 179 5.28 -11.45 -1.66
C GLN A 179 5.70 -10.00 -1.93
N ILE A 180 4.93 -9.02 -1.45
CA ILE A 180 5.22 -7.60 -1.59
C ILE A 180 6.55 -7.25 -0.90
N GLU A 181 6.74 -7.69 0.34
CA GLU A 181 7.97 -7.48 1.10
C GLU A 181 9.19 -8.13 0.42
N HIS A 182 9.02 -9.34 -0.13
CA HIS A 182 10.09 -9.98 -0.90
C HIS A 182 10.49 -9.18 -2.14
N LEU A 183 9.52 -8.63 -2.87
CA LEU A 183 9.77 -7.76 -4.02
C LEU A 183 10.48 -6.46 -3.63
N HIS A 184 10.08 -5.87 -2.50
CA HIS A 184 10.77 -4.70 -1.94
C HIS A 184 12.24 -5.02 -1.61
N GLN A 185 12.51 -6.16 -0.97
CA GLN A 185 13.87 -6.63 -0.66
C GLN A 185 14.73 -6.84 -1.92
N GLN A 186 14.11 -7.09 -3.07
CA GLN A 186 14.77 -7.15 -4.37
C GLN A 186 15.03 -5.75 -4.99
N GLY A 187 14.68 -4.67 -4.29
CA GLY A 187 14.94 -3.29 -4.69
C GLY A 187 13.84 -2.61 -5.49
N LEU A 188 12.65 -3.22 -5.61
CA LEU A 188 11.51 -2.56 -6.24
C LEU A 188 10.95 -1.46 -5.34
N THR A 189 10.54 -0.36 -5.95
CA THR A 189 9.77 0.69 -5.26
C THR A 189 8.34 0.23 -5.13
N ILE A 190 7.81 0.21 -3.91
CA ILE A 190 6.45 -0.24 -3.62
C ILE A 190 5.65 0.91 -3.01
N ILE A 191 4.48 1.16 -3.55
CA ILE A 191 3.50 2.11 -3.02
C ILE A 191 2.19 1.39 -2.87
N PHE A 192 1.64 1.32 -1.66
CA PHE A 192 0.35 0.67 -1.46
C PHE A 192 -0.60 1.55 -0.66
N VAL A 193 -1.86 1.54 -1.09
CA VAL A 193 -2.97 2.15 -0.36
C VAL A 193 -3.56 1.12 0.56
N THR A 194 -3.80 1.49 1.81
CA THR A 194 -4.51 0.65 2.76
C THR A 194 -5.34 1.46 3.74
N GLN A 195 -6.37 0.83 4.31
CA GLN A 195 -7.15 1.31 5.44
C GLN A 195 -6.79 0.57 6.73
N ASP A 196 -5.96 -0.46 6.64
CA ASP A 196 -5.46 -1.22 7.79
C ASP A 196 -4.12 -0.65 8.26
N MET A 197 -4.11 -0.14 9.48
CA MET A 197 -2.90 0.46 10.07
C MET A 197 -1.86 -0.59 10.46
N GLU A 198 -2.23 -1.86 10.64
CA GLU A 198 -1.27 -2.96 10.81
C GLU A 198 -0.48 -3.22 9.51
N GLU A 199 -1.16 -3.08 8.36
CA GLU A 199 -0.48 -3.13 7.07
C GLU A 199 0.44 -1.91 6.86
N ALA A 200 -0.06 -0.71 7.17
CA ALA A 200 0.71 0.52 7.04
C ALA A 200 1.97 0.53 7.90
N ALA A 201 1.95 -0.15 9.05
CA ALA A 201 3.10 -0.28 9.95
C ALA A 201 4.27 -1.09 9.35
N ARG A 202 4.04 -1.85 8.25
CA ARG A 202 5.07 -2.64 7.55
C ARG A 202 5.93 -1.79 6.61
N ALA A 203 5.47 -0.60 6.24
CA ALA A 203 6.16 0.29 5.32
C ALA A 203 7.33 1.01 6.01
N ASP A 204 8.27 1.52 5.20
CA ASP A 204 9.34 2.40 5.71
C ASP A 204 8.83 3.83 5.94
N ARG A 205 7.78 4.22 5.20
CA ARG A 205 7.24 5.57 5.16
C ARG A 205 5.73 5.56 4.99
N VAL A 206 5.05 6.42 5.72
CA VAL A 206 3.59 6.55 5.71
C VAL A 206 3.20 7.95 5.25
N LEU A 207 2.39 7.99 4.21
CA LEU A 207 1.76 9.19 3.67
C LEU A 207 0.30 9.22 4.12
N VAL A 208 -0.12 10.31 4.76
CA VAL A 208 -1.52 10.48 5.18
C VAL A 208 -2.21 11.49 4.29
N VAL A 209 -3.20 11.02 3.53
CA VAL A 209 -3.99 11.86 2.61
C VAL A 209 -5.38 12.09 3.20
N HIS A 210 -5.70 13.35 3.46
CA HIS A 210 -6.99 13.78 4.02
C HIS A 210 -7.53 14.98 3.26
N GLN A 211 -8.77 14.89 2.80
CA GLN A 211 -9.45 15.96 2.03
C GLN A 211 -8.61 16.48 0.86
N GLY A 212 -7.99 15.57 0.11
CA GLY A 212 -7.16 15.89 -1.05
C GLY A 212 -5.78 16.44 -0.72
N ARG A 213 -5.38 16.55 0.53
CA ARG A 213 -4.09 17.10 0.96
C ARG A 213 -3.21 16.03 1.62
N LEU A 214 -1.90 16.16 1.45
CA LEU A 214 -0.92 15.38 2.20
C LEU A 214 -0.73 16.04 3.57
N VAL A 215 -1.28 15.42 4.64
CA VAL A 215 -1.28 15.97 5.99
C VAL A 215 -0.19 15.40 6.89
N ALA A 216 0.42 14.28 6.49
CA ALA A 216 1.64 13.76 7.10
C ALA A 216 2.44 12.93 6.10
N ASP A 217 3.75 12.92 6.28
CA ASP A 217 4.76 12.23 5.49
C ASP A 217 5.95 11.92 6.42
N ALA A 218 5.98 10.72 7.00
CA ALA A 218 6.98 10.33 7.99
C ALA A 218 7.04 8.81 8.19
N SER A 219 7.90 8.34 9.11
CA SER A 219 7.98 6.93 9.47
C SER A 219 6.69 6.43 10.14
N PRO A 220 6.40 5.11 10.09
CA PRO A 220 5.25 4.51 10.81
C PRO A 220 5.21 4.91 12.29
N ALA A 221 6.36 4.89 12.97
CA ALA A 221 6.43 5.27 14.38
C ALA A 221 5.99 6.72 14.63
N GLN A 222 6.35 7.65 13.74
CA GLN A 222 5.99 9.07 13.87
C GLN A 222 4.53 9.37 13.53
N VAL A 223 3.90 8.54 12.68
CA VAL A 223 2.52 8.74 12.23
C VAL A 223 1.54 7.93 13.06
N LEU A 224 1.78 6.61 13.17
CA LEU A 224 0.80 5.66 13.68
C LEU A 224 0.67 5.65 15.21
N THR A 225 1.62 6.26 15.93
CA THR A 225 1.56 6.45 17.39
C THR A 225 0.75 7.66 17.83
N ARG A 226 0.32 8.52 16.88
CA ARG A 226 -0.48 9.72 17.17
C ARG A 226 -1.96 9.37 17.27
N VAL A 227 -2.32 8.64 18.33
CA VAL A 227 -3.63 7.98 18.52
C VAL A 227 -4.79 8.96 18.33
N GLU A 228 -4.84 10.08 19.09
CA GLU A 228 -5.94 11.05 19.05
C GLU A 228 -6.03 11.76 17.70
N TRP A 229 -4.87 12.04 17.08
CA TRP A 229 -4.84 12.69 15.79
C TRP A 229 -5.38 11.78 14.68
N LEU A 230 -4.99 10.49 14.66
CA LEU A 230 -5.54 9.52 13.71
C LEU A 230 -7.05 9.34 13.89
N GLN A 231 -7.51 9.23 15.14
CA GLN A 231 -8.93 9.14 15.44
C GLN A 231 -9.70 10.40 15.00
N GLY A 232 -9.11 11.58 15.15
CA GLY A 232 -9.65 12.84 14.62
C GLY A 232 -9.78 12.88 13.10
N LEU A 233 -8.95 12.11 12.37
CA LEU A 233 -9.06 11.89 10.92
C LEU A 233 -10.03 10.76 10.53
N GLY A 234 -10.64 10.06 11.51
CA GLY A 234 -11.49 8.89 11.28
C GLY A 234 -10.70 7.61 10.98
N LEU A 235 -9.43 7.54 11.38
CA LEU A 235 -8.56 6.37 11.22
C LEU A 235 -8.39 5.66 12.57
N ALA A 236 -8.45 4.31 12.56
CA ALA A 236 -8.20 3.51 13.76
C ALA A 236 -6.68 3.24 13.86
N PRO A 237 -5.97 3.71 14.91
CA PRO A 237 -4.56 3.40 15.09
C PRO A 237 -4.32 1.88 15.22
N PRO A 238 -3.07 1.38 15.03
CA PRO A 238 -2.76 -0.03 15.23
C PRO A 238 -3.18 -0.51 16.63
N ARG A 239 -3.68 -1.76 16.71
CA ARG A 239 -4.27 -2.31 17.95
C ARG A 239 -3.27 -2.34 19.10
N LEU A 240 -2.02 -2.73 18.83
CA LEU A 240 -0.97 -2.76 19.84
C LEU A 240 -0.62 -1.34 20.30
N VAL A 241 -0.52 -0.38 19.40
CA VAL A 241 -0.31 1.04 19.74
C VAL A 241 -1.43 1.54 20.64
N GLN A 242 -2.71 1.23 20.31
CA GLN A 242 -3.85 1.60 21.18
C GLN A 242 -3.77 0.95 22.55
N LEU A 243 -3.39 -0.34 22.64
CA LEU A 243 -3.22 -1.04 23.92
C LEU A 243 -2.14 -0.39 24.76
N MET A 244 -0.95 -0.18 24.19
CA MET A 244 0.19 0.40 24.90
C MET A 244 -0.11 1.84 25.35
N HIS A 245 -0.80 2.62 24.50
CA HIS A 245 -1.26 3.96 24.85
C HIS A 245 -2.22 3.96 26.04
N ARG A 246 -3.22 3.07 26.07
CA ARG A 246 -4.15 2.92 27.20
C ARG A 246 -3.47 2.50 28.49
N LEU A 247 -2.48 1.60 28.41
CA LEU A 247 -1.66 1.21 29.55
C LEU A 247 -0.90 2.42 30.11
N ARG A 248 -0.30 3.23 29.23
CA ARG A 248 0.40 4.46 29.63
C ARG A 248 -0.53 5.48 30.28
N GLU A 249 -1.73 5.69 29.71
CA GLU A 249 -2.75 6.56 30.34
C GLU A 249 -3.23 6.06 31.70
N SER A 250 -3.17 4.74 31.91
CA SER A 250 -3.49 4.10 33.20
C SER A 250 -2.34 4.18 34.22
N GLY A 251 -1.22 4.83 33.87
CA GLY A 251 -0.08 5.06 34.76
C GLY A 251 1.02 4.00 34.66
N PHE A 252 0.96 3.08 33.71
CA PHE A 252 2.05 2.12 33.46
C PHE A 252 3.12 2.76 32.57
N ASP A 253 4.38 2.47 32.86
CA ASP A 253 5.50 2.92 32.01
C ASP A 253 5.66 1.96 30.82
N THR A 254 5.12 2.37 29.68
CA THR A 254 5.13 1.61 28.43
C THR A 254 5.61 2.47 27.26
N GLU A 255 6.35 1.85 26.34
CA GLU A 255 6.60 2.46 25.04
C GLU A 255 5.31 2.39 24.20
N THR A 256 5.06 3.40 23.39
CA THR A 256 3.85 3.47 22.55
C THR A 256 4.11 3.12 21.08
N ASP A 257 5.36 3.03 20.65
CA ASP A 257 5.78 2.68 19.29
C ASP A 257 5.98 1.17 19.09
N VAL A 258 5.03 0.38 19.59
CA VAL A 258 5.07 -1.09 19.56
C VAL A 258 4.12 -1.59 18.49
N PHE A 259 4.68 -2.21 17.45
CA PHE A 259 3.94 -2.74 16.30
C PHE A 259 3.96 -4.27 16.21
N ASP A 260 4.77 -4.94 17.02
CA ASP A 260 4.86 -6.39 17.07
C ASP A 260 4.40 -6.98 18.41
N VAL A 261 3.85 -8.20 18.34
CA VAL A 261 3.27 -8.89 19.50
C VAL A 261 4.35 -9.31 20.51
N GLU A 262 5.54 -9.70 20.06
CA GLU A 262 6.61 -10.18 20.94
C GLU A 262 7.09 -9.05 21.84
N ARG A 263 7.36 -7.87 21.28
CA ARG A 263 7.74 -6.67 22.04
C ARG A 263 6.64 -6.22 22.99
N ALA A 264 5.36 -6.29 22.57
CA ALA A 264 4.25 -6.01 23.44
C ALA A 264 4.16 -6.98 24.62
N CYS A 265 4.28 -8.28 24.36
CA CYS A 265 4.30 -9.31 25.42
C CYS A 265 5.47 -9.15 26.40
N GLN A 266 6.66 -8.81 25.91
CA GLN A 266 7.83 -8.54 26.77
C GLN A 266 7.57 -7.36 27.72
N GLN A 267 7.06 -6.24 27.20
CA GLN A 267 6.76 -5.07 28.03
C GLN A 267 5.65 -5.35 29.04
N ILE A 268 4.54 -5.97 28.62
CA ILE A 268 3.44 -6.32 29.51
C ILE A 268 3.89 -7.33 30.57
N GLY A 269 4.68 -8.34 30.17
CA GLY A 269 5.26 -9.32 31.09
C GLY A 269 6.14 -8.68 32.17
N ALA A 270 6.96 -7.68 31.81
CA ALA A 270 7.76 -6.91 32.74
C ALA A 270 6.89 -6.12 33.75
N LEU A 271 5.79 -5.53 33.31
CA LEU A 271 4.83 -4.85 34.18
C LEU A 271 4.15 -5.77 35.17
N VAL A 272 3.83 -7.01 34.75
CA VAL A 272 3.16 -8.01 35.63
C VAL A 272 4.14 -8.60 36.63
N SER A 273 5.43 -8.77 36.25
CA SER A 273 6.47 -9.36 37.07
C SER A 273 7.19 -8.35 37.99
N GLY A 274 7.04 -7.04 37.71
CA GLY A 274 7.62 -5.98 38.50
C GLY A 274 6.87 -5.73 39.82
N PRO A 275 7.44 -4.96 40.77
CA PRO A 275 6.74 -4.59 41.99
C PRO A 275 5.45 -3.84 41.60
N ARG A 276 4.30 -4.34 42.05
CA ARG A 276 2.99 -3.71 41.84
C ARG A 276 3.07 -2.23 42.25
N LEU A 277 3.09 -1.32 41.29
CA LEU A 277 2.80 0.09 41.58
C LEU A 277 1.38 0.15 42.13
N MET A 278 1.26 0.46 43.43
CA MET A 278 -0.05 0.65 44.06
C MET A 278 -0.78 1.74 43.27
N VAL A 279 -1.90 1.38 42.68
CA VAL A 279 -2.85 2.35 42.15
C VAL A 279 -3.24 3.27 43.32
N THR A 280 -2.73 4.50 43.35
CA THR A 280 -3.21 5.50 44.26
C THR A 280 -4.68 5.77 43.95
N ASP A 281 -5.55 5.50 44.91
CA ASP A 281 -6.99 5.67 44.87
C ASP A 281 -7.37 6.98 44.15
N ARG A 282 -7.94 6.87 42.95
CA ARG A 282 -8.70 7.99 42.38
C ARG A 282 -9.97 8.14 43.21
N LYS A 283 -10.05 9.24 43.97
CA LYS A 283 -11.31 9.69 44.61
C LYS A 283 -12.43 9.64 43.56
N PRO A 284 -13.61 9.11 43.90
CA PRO A 284 -14.77 9.16 43.05
C PRO A 284 -15.09 10.63 42.70
N ARG A 285 -15.29 10.93 41.41
CA ARG A 285 -15.86 12.21 41.00
C ARG A 285 -17.26 12.27 41.55
N GLU A 286 -17.49 13.16 42.49
CA GLU A 286 -18.84 13.53 42.92
C GLU A 286 -19.64 14.03 41.70
N VAL A 287 -20.90 13.63 41.68
CA VAL A 287 -21.94 13.87 40.67
C VAL A 287 -22.30 15.35 40.55
#